data_43edd843d383a655b498e721f6aef736
#
_entry.id   43edd843d383a655b498e721f6aef736
#
_cell.length_a   1.000
_cell.length_b   1.000
_cell.length_c   1.000
_cell.angle_alpha   90.00
_cell.angle_beta   90.00
_cell.angle_gamma   90.00
#
_symmetry.space_group_name_H-M   'P 1'
#
loop_
_entity.id
_entity.type
_entity.pdbx_description
1 polymer ?
#
loop_
_entity_poly.entity_id
_entity_poly.type
_entity_poly.pdbx_seq_one_letter_code
_entity_poly.pdbx_strand_id
1 'polypeptide(L)'
;EESIQKKAVLYDKEGDYHFDTISAFIKSIRGSDPDAALYWMAKMVSAGEDPSFIFRRLLISATEDVGLADPNAIKVVLADAQAFDRIGLPEGRFHLSHAAIYLAIAPKSNSTMAFFDALKSVEKEKDQEVPNHLKDGNRDAKGFGHGQGYVYPHAFKDHWVAQQYLPSSLQGHPFYYPSNVGYEGEMQEKIIKRREAQNEVA
;
A
#
# COMPACT_ATOMS: atom_id res chain seq x y z
N GLU A 1 -43.25 -4.63 -7.70
CA GLU A 1 -42.72 -5.96 -7.27
C GLU A 1 -41.87 -6.60 -8.36
N GLU A 2 -42.29 -6.64 -9.62
CA GLU A 2 -41.50 -7.21 -10.75
C GLU A 2 -40.16 -6.48 -11.00
N SER A 3 -40.07 -5.17 -10.77
CA SER A 3 -38.83 -4.40 -10.94
C SER A 3 -37.80 -4.64 -9.83
N ILE A 4 -38.27 -5.00 -8.63
CA ILE A 4 -37.42 -5.34 -7.48
C ILE A 4 -36.87 -6.78 -7.64
N GLN A 5 -37.70 -7.73 -8.10
CA GLN A 5 -37.24 -9.08 -8.40
C GLN A 5 -36.22 -9.13 -9.56
N LYS A 6 -36.37 -8.32 -10.62
CA LYS A 6 -35.38 -8.23 -11.69
C LYS A 6 -34.02 -7.67 -11.23
N LYS A 7 -34.00 -6.76 -10.25
CA LYS A 7 -32.74 -6.26 -9.68
C LYS A 7 -32.04 -7.29 -8.80
N ALA A 8 -32.78 -8.10 -8.03
CA ALA A 8 -32.23 -9.16 -7.18
C ALA A 8 -31.60 -10.30 -7.98
N VAL A 9 -32.14 -10.61 -9.15
CA VAL A 9 -31.62 -11.69 -10.05
C VAL A 9 -30.31 -11.30 -10.74
N LEU A 10 -30.00 -10.00 -10.85
CA LEU A 10 -28.81 -9.51 -11.54
C LEU A 10 -27.58 -9.31 -10.62
N TYR A 11 -27.72 -9.51 -9.32
CA TYR A 11 -26.61 -9.39 -8.36
C TYR A 11 -26.67 -10.55 -7.37
N ASP A 12 -26.08 -11.66 -7.77
CA ASP A 12 -25.85 -12.80 -6.86
C ASP A 12 -24.61 -12.51 -6.00
N LYS A 13 -24.80 -12.42 -4.67
CA LYS A 13 -23.71 -12.12 -3.72
C LYS A 13 -22.62 -13.20 -3.67
N GLU A 14 -22.89 -14.38 -4.17
CA GLU A 14 -21.97 -15.53 -4.21
C GLU A 14 -21.54 -15.89 -5.64
N GLY A 15 -22.02 -15.19 -6.65
CA GLY A 15 -21.79 -15.51 -8.07
C GLY A 15 -20.76 -14.62 -8.77
N ASP A 16 -20.39 -15.02 -9.99
CA ASP A 16 -19.42 -14.35 -10.86
C ASP A 16 -19.71 -12.85 -11.04
N TYR A 17 -20.99 -12.46 -11.03
CA TYR A 17 -21.41 -11.08 -11.22
C TYR A 17 -21.03 -10.13 -10.06
N HIS A 18 -20.98 -10.63 -8.83
CA HIS A 18 -20.48 -9.92 -7.67
C HIS A 18 -18.98 -9.59 -7.84
N PHE A 19 -18.18 -10.60 -8.17
CA PHE A 19 -16.75 -10.44 -8.38
C PHE A 19 -16.43 -9.51 -9.55
N ASP A 20 -17.20 -9.56 -10.65
CA ASP A 20 -17.04 -8.69 -11.79
C ASP A 20 -17.33 -7.22 -11.47
N THR A 21 -18.39 -6.95 -10.68
CA THR A 21 -18.75 -5.59 -10.28
C THR A 21 -17.69 -4.98 -9.35
N ILE A 22 -17.18 -5.76 -8.38
CA ILE A 22 -16.09 -5.34 -7.50
C ILE A 22 -14.81 -5.08 -8.31
N SER A 23 -14.49 -5.97 -9.24
CA SER A 23 -13.34 -5.82 -10.12
C SER A 23 -13.45 -4.55 -10.98
N ALA A 24 -14.62 -4.28 -11.54
CA ALA A 24 -14.87 -3.05 -12.29
C ALA A 24 -14.73 -1.79 -11.43
N PHE A 25 -15.25 -1.80 -10.20
CA PHE A 25 -15.11 -0.72 -9.24
C PHE A 25 -13.64 -0.39 -8.95
N ILE A 26 -12.85 -1.39 -8.57
CA ILE A 26 -11.44 -1.19 -8.24
C ILE A 26 -10.63 -0.78 -9.46
N LYS A 27 -10.89 -1.37 -10.63
CA LYS A 27 -10.22 -0.99 -11.88
C LYS A 27 -10.54 0.45 -12.29
N SER A 28 -11.75 0.95 -11.99
CA SER A 28 -12.13 2.34 -12.25
C SER A 28 -11.35 3.31 -11.35
N ILE A 29 -11.20 3.00 -10.06
CA ILE A 29 -10.35 3.77 -9.13
C ILE A 29 -8.90 3.77 -9.61
N ARG A 30 -8.35 2.61 -9.91
CA ARG A 30 -6.99 2.44 -10.43
C ARG A 30 -6.76 3.19 -11.74
N GLY A 31 -7.76 3.18 -12.62
CA GLY A 31 -7.77 3.89 -13.89
C GLY A 31 -8.06 5.40 -13.79
N SER A 32 -8.26 5.92 -12.56
CA SER A 32 -8.58 7.34 -12.32
C SER A 32 -9.85 7.82 -13.00
N ASP A 33 -10.88 6.97 -13.04
CA ASP A 33 -12.22 7.30 -13.54
C ASP A 33 -13.22 7.38 -12.36
N PRO A 34 -13.48 8.58 -11.80
CA PRO A 34 -14.38 8.76 -10.68
C PRO A 34 -15.84 8.47 -11.05
N ASP A 35 -16.26 8.71 -12.28
CA ASP A 35 -17.65 8.49 -12.71
C ASP A 35 -17.94 6.99 -12.77
N ALA A 36 -17.06 6.22 -13.37
CA ALA A 36 -17.17 4.75 -13.39
C ALA A 36 -17.08 4.15 -11.98
N ALA A 37 -16.18 4.65 -11.13
CA ALA A 37 -16.06 4.21 -9.74
C ALA A 37 -17.39 4.44 -8.98
N LEU A 38 -17.98 5.62 -9.07
CA LEU A 38 -19.27 5.93 -8.46
C LEU A 38 -20.39 5.04 -9.00
N TYR A 39 -20.43 4.80 -10.30
CA TYR A 39 -21.45 3.96 -10.92
C TYR A 39 -21.40 2.52 -10.39
N TRP A 40 -20.21 1.90 -10.39
CA TRP A 40 -20.06 0.53 -9.92
C TRP A 40 -20.30 0.39 -8.41
N MET A 41 -19.88 1.38 -7.61
CA MET A 41 -20.16 1.43 -6.18
C MET A 41 -21.68 1.59 -5.92
N ALA A 42 -22.36 2.49 -6.63
CA ALA A 42 -23.81 2.68 -6.51
C ALA A 42 -24.57 1.38 -6.85
N LYS A 43 -24.07 0.62 -7.83
CA LYS A 43 -24.64 -0.68 -8.20
C LYS A 43 -24.50 -1.71 -7.06
N MET A 44 -23.33 -1.77 -6.40
CA MET A 44 -23.13 -2.62 -5.23
C MET A 44 -24.05 -2.22 -4.06
N VAL A 45 -24.11 -0.93 -3.72
CA VAL A 45 -24.96 -0.42 -2.64
C VAL A 45 -26.44 -0.67 -2.94
N SER A 46 -26.89 -0.46 -4.18
CA SER A 46 -28.28 -0.72 -4.61
C SER A 46 -28.66 -2.21 -4.53
N ALA A 47 -27.69 -3.09 -4.70
CA ALA A 47 -27.88 -4.53 -4.57
C ALA A 47 -27.82 -5.02 -3.10
N GLY A 48 -27.58 -4.11 -2.15
CA GLY A 48 -27.48 -4.43 -0.73
C GLY A 48 -26.15 -5.03 -0.31
N GLU A 49 -25.06 -4.68 -1.02
CA GLU A 49 -23.72 -5.05 -0.60
C GLU A 49 -23.39 -4.42 0.76
N ASP A 50 -22.64 -5.16 1.58
CA ASP A 50 -22.17 -4.66 2.87
C ASP A 50 -21.22 -3.46 2.69
N PRO A 51 -21.56 -2.26 3.20
CA PRO A 51 -20.67 -1.11 3.12
C PRO A 51 -19.29 -1.35 3.76
N SER A 52 -19.20 -2.18 4.78
CA SER A 52 -17.93 -2.55 5.40
C SER A 52 -17.05 -3.31 4.42
N PHE A 53 -17.63 -4.12 3.54
CA PHE A 53 -16.89 -4.78 2.47
C PHE A 53 -16.36 -3.76 1.46
N ILE A 54 -17.18 -2.78 1.05
CA ILE A 54 -16.77 -1.72 0.13
C ILE A 54 -15.60 -0.93 0.73
N PHE A 55 -15.68 -0.52 2.01
CA PHE A 55 -14.59 0.18 2.69
C PHE A 55 -13.31 -0.67 2.81
N ARG A 56 -13.41 -1.98 3.06
CA ARG A 56 -12.24 -2.86 3.02
C ARG A 56 -11.54 -2.82 1.65
N ARG A 57 -12.30 -2.81 0.56
CA ARG A 57 -11.72 -2.69 -0.79
C ARG A 57 -11.09 -1.34 -1.05
N LEU A 58 -11.72 -0.25 -0.59
CA LEU A 58 -11.16 1.11 -0.65
C LEU A 58 -9.86 1.23 0.16
N LEU A 59 -9.80 0.66 1.38
CA LEU A 59 -8.58 0.64 2.20
C LEU A 59 -7.42 -0.09 1.51
N ILE A 60 -7.70 -1.21 0.86
CA ILE A 60 -6.70 -1.93 0.07
C ILE A 60 -6.22 -1.05 -1.10
N SER A 61 -7.14 -0.47 -1.89
CA SER A 61 -6.80 0.38 -3.02
C SER A 61 -6.02 1.64 -2.61
N ALA A 62 -6.31 2.19 -1.43
CA ALA A 62 -5.57 3.32 -0.87
C ALA A 62 -4.07 3.01 -0.67
N THR A 63 -3.70 1.76 -0.39
CA THR A 63 -2.32 1.34 -0.17
C THR A 63 -1.71 0.62 -1.37
N GLU A 64 -2.50 -0.09 -2.16
CA GLU A 64 -2.07 -0.85 -3.35
C GLU A 64 -1.93 0.05 -4.58
N ASP A 65 -2.93 0.91 -4.85
CA ASP A 65 -3.02 1.69 -6.10
C ASP A 65 -2.55 3.14 -5.94
N VAL A 66 -2.91 3.80 -4.83
CA VAL A 66 -2.45 5.17 -4.51
C VAL A 66 -1.11 5.12 -3.79
N GLY A 67 -0.98 4.28 -2.78
CA GLY A 67 0.24 4.00 -2.06
C GLY A 67 0.94 5.27 -1.54
N LEU A 68 2.23 5.36 -1.79
CA LEU A 68 3.05 6.50 -1.36
C LEU A 68 3.01 7.68 -2.34
N ALA A 69 2.28 7.60 -3.46
CA ALA A 69 2.03 8.80 -4.28
C ALA A 69 1.21 9.83 -3.49
N ASP A 70 0.28 9.38 -2.63
CA ASP A 70 -0.39 10.20 -1.64
C ASP A 70 -0.53 9.47 -0.29
N PRO A 71 0.38 9.73 0.68
CA PRO A 71 0.35 9.11 1.99
C PRO A 71 -0.89 9.41 2.84
N ASN A 72 -1.73 10.37 2.44
CA ASN A 72 -2.97 10.71 3.13
C ASN A 72 -4.14 9.81 2.70
N ALA A 73 -4.06 9.15 1.57
CA ALA A 73 -5.16 8.36 1.01
C ALA A 73 -5.73 7.35 2.03
N ILE A 74 -4.87 6.59 2.69
CA ILE A 74 -5.30 5.62 3.71
C ILE A 74 -5.98 6.29 4.91
N LYS A 75 -5.55 7.49 5.31
CA LYS A 75 -6.13 8.23 6.44
C LYS A 75 -7.52 8.74 6.10
N VAL A 76 -7.72 9.26 4.89
CA VAL A 76 -9.01 9.73 4.40
C VAL A 76 -10.01 8.58 4.37
N VAL A 77 -9.67 7.47 3.74
CA VAL A 77 -10.55 6.30 3.64
C VAL A 77 -10.88 5.73 5.02
N LEU A 78 -9.90 5.66 5.93
CA LEU A 78 -10.13 5.18 7.29
C LEU A 78 -11.07 6.11 8.06
N ALA A 79 -10.90 7.43 7.94
CA ALA A 79 -11.77 8.41 8.57
C ALA A 79 -13.22 8.30 8.05
N ASP A 80 -13.40 8.13 6.74
CA ASP A 80 -14.71 7.93 6.12
C ASP A 80 -15.37 6.62 6.61
N ALA A 81 -14.62 5.52 6.69
CA ALA A 81 -15.12 4.25 7.22
C ALA A 81 -15.58 4.39 8.67
N GLN A 82 -14.78 5.03 9.53
CA GLN A 82 -15.13 5.27 10.93
C GLN A 82 -16.32 6.23 11.10
N ALA A 83 -16.46 7.22 10.24
CA ALA A 83 -17.62 8.11 10.22
C ALA A 83 -18.88 7.36 9.78
N PHE A 84 -18.76 6.51 8.75
CA PHE A 84 -19.84 5.64 8.31
C PHE A 84 -20.37 4.74 9.45
N ASP A 85 -19.49 4.13 10.24
CA ASP A 85 -19.87 3.26 11.36
C ASP A 85 -20.72 3.99 12.41
N ARG A 86 -20.59 5.31 12.52
CA ARG A 86 -21.35 6.16 13.48
C ARG A 86 -22.68 6.65 12.91
N ILE A 87 -22.74 6.86 11.58
CA ILE A 87 -23.85 7.52 10.90
C ILE A 87 -24.79 6.48 10.27
N GLY A 88 -24.23 5.48 9.60
CA GLY A 88 -24.99 4.45 8.89
C GLY A 88 -25.66 4.98 7.62
N LEU A 89 -26.49 4.12 7.01
CA LEU A 89 -27.31 4.49 5.86
C LEU A 89 -28.61 5.20 6.31
N PRO A 90 -29.15 6.14 5.50
CA PRO A 90 -28.73 6.49 4.13
C PRO A 90 -27.61 7.54 4.04
N GLU A 91 -27.35 8.35 5.06
CA GLU A 91 -26.42 9.49 5.03
C GLU A 91 -24.96 9.05 4.85
N GLY A 92 -24.58 7.88 5.35
CA GLY A 92 -23.27 7.29 5.18
C GLY A 92 -22.80 7.10 3.73
N ARG A 93 -23.74 7.21 2.75
CA ARG A 93 -23.41 7.23 1.31
C ARG A 93 -22.48 8.38 0.93
N PHE A 94 -22.52 9.51 1.67
CA PHE A 94 -21.59 10.60 1.44
C PHE A 94 -20.14 10.19 1.73
N HIS A 95 -19.92 9.41 2.79
CA HIS A 95 -18.59 8.90 3.13
C HIS A 95 -18.07 7.87 2.12
N LEU A 96 -18.92 6.99 1.63
CA LEU A 96 -18.58 6.07 0.53
C LEU A 96 -18.19 6.85 -0.73
N SER A 97 -18.99 7.86 -1.11
CA SER A 97 -18.71 8.67 -2.27
C SER A 97 -17.42 9.48 -2.13
N HIS A 98 -17.21 10.11 -0.96
CA HIS A 98 -15.99 10.89 -0.67
C HIS A 98 -14.73 10.04 -0.81
N ALA A 99 -14.69 8.86 -0.17
CA ALA A 99 -13.57 7.94 -0.24
C ALA A 99 -13.30 7.46 -1.68
N ALA A 100 -14.34 7.09 -2.43
CA ALA A 100 -14.21 6.59 -3.80
C ALA A 100 -13.70 7.68 -4.75
N ILE A 101 -14.23 8.90 -4.67
CA ILE A 101 -13.79 10.03 -5.49
C ILE A 101 -12.35 10.38 -5.13
N TYR A 102 -12.03 10.49 -3.83
CA TYR A 102 -10.68 10.81 -3.39
C TYR A 102 -9.64 9.86 -3.99
N LEU A 103 -9.87 8.55 -3.88
CA LEU A 103 -8.95 7.56 -4.43
C LEU A 103 -8.89 7.58 -5.96
N ALA A 104 -10.03 7.84 -6.63
CA ALA A 104 -10.06 7.90 -8.09
C ALA A 104 -9.22 9.07 -8.63
N ILE A 105 -9.27 10.25 -7.99
CA ILE A 105 -8.52 11.44 -8.45
C ILE A 105 -7.10 11.53 -7.89
N ALA A 106 -6.76 10.77 -6.84
CA ALA A 106 -5.42 10.76 -6.25
C ALA A 106 -4.36 10.26 -7.26
N PRO A 107 -3.11 10.73 -7.17
CA PRO A 107 -2.01 10.16 -7.93
C PRO A 107 -1.83 8.67 -7.60
N LYS A 108 -1.33 7.88 -8.53
CA LYS A 108 -1.22 6.43 -8.41
C LYS A 108 0.22 5.96 -8.31
N SER A 109 0.50 5.06 -7.36
CA SER A 109 1.75 4.32 -7.26
C SER A 109 1.49 2.95 -6.62
N ASN A 110 1.95 1.91 -7.28
CA ASN A 110 1.94 0.55 -6.76
C ASN A 110 3.30 0.13 -6.19
N SER A 111 4.15 1.07 -5.82
CA SER A 111 5.51 0.81 -5.32
C SER A 111 5.53 -0.07 -4.05
N THR A 112 4.44 -0.12 -3.30
CA THR A 112 4.24 -1.03 -2.16
C THR A 112 4.30 -2.51 -2.54
N MET A 113 4.13 -2.85 -3.83
CA MET A 113 4.35 -4.20 -4.36
C MET A 113 5.80 -4.70 -4.17
N ALA A 114 6.74 -3.80 -3.92
CA ALA A 114 8.14 -4.10 -3.58
C ALA A 114 8.28 -5.15 -2.46
N PHE A 115 7.35 -5.19 -1.53
CA PHE A 115 7.32 -6.22 -0.47
C PHE A 115 7.21 -7.64 -1.03
N PHE A 116 6.40 -7.84 -2.06
CA PHE A 116 6.23 -9.17 -2.67
C PHE A 116 7.46 -9.63 -3.44
N ASP A 117 8.23 -8.70 -4.00
CA ASP A 117 9.50 -9.03 -4.65
C ASP A 117 10.58 -9.35 -3.61
N ALA A 118 10.62 -8.64 -2.49
CA ALA A 118 11.45 -8.99 -1.35
C ALA A 118 11.08 -10.38 -0.79
N LEU A 119 9.79 -10.68 -0.64
CA LEU A 119 9.30 -11.98 -0.18
C LEU A 119 9.76 -13.12 -1.10
N LYS A 120 9.62 -12.96 -2.42
CA LYS A 120 10.13 -13.93 -3.39
C LYS A 120 11.65 -14.16 -3.29
N SER A 121 12.40 -13.10 -2.95
CA SER A 121 13.84 -13.22 -2.72
C SER A 121 14.13 -14.06 -1.48
N VAL A 122 13.45 -13.78 -0.37
CA VAL A 122 13.58 -14.55 0.88
C VAL A 122 13.24 -16.02 0.65
N GLU A 123 12.20 -16.34 -0.11
CA GLU A 123 11.80 -17.73 -0.41
C GLU A 123 12.84 -18.50 -1.26
N LYS A 124 13.64 -17.80 -2.06
CA LYS A 124 14.64 -18.40 -2.94
C LYS A 124 16.02 -18.52 -2.30
N GLU A 125 16.31 -17.69 -1.30
CA GLU A 125 17.63 -17.57 -0.73
C GLU A 125 17.88 -18.62 0.36
N LYS A 126 18.99 -19.35 0.22
CA LYS A 126 19.35 -20.42 1.16
C LYS A 126 20.15 -19.94 2.36
N ASP A 127 20.81 -18.79 2.23
CA ASP A 127 21.71 -18.24 3.25
C ASP A 127 21.28 -16.80 3.56
N GLN A 128 20.55 -16.66 4.67
CA GLN A 128 19.90 -15.40 5.07
C GLN A 128 20.50 -14.88 6.38
N GLU A 129 21.80 -14.99 6.55
CA GLU A 129 22.42 -14.49 7.78
C GLU A 129 22.31 -12.96 7.87
N VAL A 130 21.87 -12.52 9.04
CA VAL A 130 21.89 -11.11 9.39
C VAL A 130 23.36 -10.65 9.49
N PRO A 131 23.77 -9.57 8.79
CA PRO A 131 25.12 -9.03 8.91
C PRO A 131 25.49 -8.74 10.37
N ASN A 132 26.73 -9.05 10.78
CA ASN A 132 27.14 -8.97 12.19
C ASN A 132 26.92 -7.59 12.83
N HIS A 133 27.17 -6.51 12.10
CA HIS A 133 26.94 -5.15 12.58
C HIS A 133 25.47 -4.81 12.84
N LEU A 134 24.52 -5.56 12.25
CA LEU A 134 23.09 -5.39 12.45
C LEU A 134 22.51 -6.33 13.52
N LYS A 135 23.28 -7.31 14.00
CA LYS A 135 22.86 -8.22 15.08
C LYS A 135 22.77 -7.46 16.41
N ASP A 136 21.90 -7.92 17.31
CA ASP A 136 21.73 -7.30 18.63
C ASP A 136 23.00 -7.43 19.48
N GLY A 137 23.69 -6.30 19.66
CA GLY A 137 24.89 -6.21 20.47
C GLY A 137 24.67 -6.36 21.98
N ASN A 138 23.46 -6.22 22.49
CA ASN A 138 23.16 -6.35 23.93
C ASN A 138 23.09 -7.82 24.37
N ARG A 139 22.76 -8.72 23.47
CA ARG A 139 22.50 -10.12 23.79
C ARG A 139 23.74 -10.97 23.80
N ASP A 140 24.73 -10.73 22.93
CA ASP A 140 25.90 -11.60 22.74
C ASP A 140 27.19 -10.85 22.34
N ALA A 141 27.31 -9.56 22.68
CA ALA A 141 28.41 -8.69 22.23
C ALA A 141 29.79 -9.19 22.65
N LYS A 142 29.93 -9.88 23.79
CA LYS A 142 31.23 -10.28 24.35
C LYS A 142 31.82 -11.55 23.75
N GLY A 143 31.03 -12.36 23.03
CA GLY A 143 31.50 -13.66 22.49
C GLY A 143 31.57 -13.77 20.99
N PHE A 144 30.65 -13.11 20.28
CA PHE A 144 30.42 -13.31 18.86
C PHE A 144 30.60 -12.05 17.99
N GLY A 145 30.94 -10.89 18.59
CA GLY A 145 31.13 -9.65 17.85
C GLY A 145 29.83 -9.05 17.27
N HIS A 146 28.66 -9.42 17.82
CA HIS A 146 27.37 -8.90 17.39
C HIS A 146 27.29 -7.37 17.60
N GLY A 147 26.81 -6.64 16.62
CA GLY A 147 26.68 -5.18 16.64
C GLY A 147 28.00 -4.42 16.42
N GLN A 148 29.14 -5.11 16.29
CA GLN A 148 30.42 -4.45 15.99
C GLN A 148 30.41 -3.88 14.57
N GLY A 149 30.80 -2.59 14.45
CA GLY A 149 30.86 -1.89 13.18
C GLY A 149 29.54 -1.21 12.78
N TYR A 150 28.48 -1.31 13.60
CA TYR A 150 27.26 -0.54 13.34
C TYR A 150 27.51 0.96 13.50
N VAL A 151 27.17 1.73 12.46
CA VAL A 151 27.28 3.18 12.46
C VAL A 151 25.91 3.78 12.75
N TYR A 152 25.80 4.51 13.88
CA TYR A 152 24.52 5.06 14.34
C TYR A 152 24.12 6.31 13.55
N PRO A 153 23.09 6.27 12.69
CA PRO A 153 22.77 7.37 11.78
C PRO A 153 22.45 8.71 12.46
N HIS A 154 21.85 8.68 13.65
CA HIS A 154 21.53 9.92 14.38
C HIS A 154 22.75 10.72 14.85
N ALA A 155 23.95 10.15 14.83
CA ALA A 155 25.20 10.86 15.13
C ALA A 155 25.72 11.68 13.92
N PHE A 156 25.09 11.55 12.77
CA PHE A 156 25.51 12.20 11.51
C PHE A 156 24.53 13.27 11.06
N LYS A 157 25.01 14.15 10.17
CA LYS A 157 24.17 15.18 9.53
C LYS A 157 22.99 14.52 8.82
N ASP A 158 21.84 15.14 8.90
CA ASP A 158 20.57 14.66 8.33
C ASP A 158 20.15 13.25 8.82
N HIS A 159 20.72 12.82 9.95
CA HIS A 159 20.46 11.50 10.55
C HIS A 159 20.63 10.36 9.55
N TRP A 160 21.65 10.47 8.70
CA TRP A 160 21.92 9.48 7.67
C TRP A 160 23.42 9.26 7.48
N VAL A 161 23.79 8.01 7.23
CA VAL A 161 25.15 7.59 6.88
C VAL A 161 25.06 6.40 5.94
N ALA A 162 25.97 6.34 4.98
CA ALA A 162 26.06 5.19 4.07
C ALA A 162 26.57 3.97 4.85
N GLN A 163 25.78 2.90 4.84
CA GLN A 163 26.15 1.60 5.38
C GLN A 163 25.24 0.53 4.79
N GLN A 164 25.68 -0.71 4.72
CA GLN A 164 24.90 -1.81 4.18
C GLN A 164 23.94 -2.37 5.21
N TYR A 165 22.71 -2.68 4.77
CA TYR A 165 21.66 -3.25 5.60
C TYR A 165 21.11 -4.57 5.05
N LEU A 166 21.43 -4.94 3.83
CA LEU A 166 21.04 -6.21 3.24
C LEU A 166 22.12 -7.28 3.48
N PRO A 167 21.75 -8.56 3.47
CA PRO A 167 22.73 -9.65 3.39
C PRO A 167 23.68 -9.46 2.21
N SER A 168 24.91 -9.97 2.32
CA SER A 168 25.95 -9.78 1.30
C SER A 168 25.52 -10.25 -0.10
N SER A 169 24.71 -11.29 -0.17
CA SER A 169 24.13 -11.84 -1.41
C SER A 169 23.15 -10.89 -2.11
N LEU A 170 22.56 -9.93 -1.39
CA LEU A 170 21.56 -9.00 -1.89
C LEU A 170 22.04 -7.54 -1.96
N GLN A 171 23.31 -7.28 -1.63
CA GLN A 171 23.88 -5.95 -1.75
C GLN A 171 23.77 -5.42 -3.17
N GLY A 172 23.31 -4.16 -3.31
CA GLY A 172 23.07 -3.55 -4.62
C GLY A 172 21.78 -4.00 -5.32
N HIS A 173 20.96 -4.87 -4.69
CA HIS A 173 19.68 -5.31 -5.24
C HIS A 173 18.53 -4.46 -4.66
N PRO A 174 17.98 -3.48 -5.42
CA PRO A 174 16.85 -2.70 -4.95
C PRO A 174 15.54 -3.50 -5.13
N PHE A 175 14.71 -3.52 -4.09
CA PHE A 175 13.32 -3.96 -4.18
C PHE A 175 12.37 -2.79 -4.45
N TYR A 176 12.57 -1.68 -3.76
CA TYR A 176 11.71 -0.51 -3.85
C TYR A 176 12.16 0.43 -4.96
N TYR A 177 11.25 0.72 -5.89
CA TYR A 177 11.42 1.68 -6.97
C TYR A 177 10.38 2.80 -6.80
N PRO A 178 10.79 3.99 -6.35
CA PRO A 178 9.87 5.11 -6.19
C PRO A 178 9.28 5.52 -7.53
N SER A 179 8.00 5.80 -7.54
CA SER A 179 7.35 6.41 -8.71
C SER A 179 7.80 7.89 -8.83
N ASN A 180 7.57 8.47 -10.00
CA ASN A 180 7.91 9.89 -10.26
C ASN A 180 6.72 10.83 -10.00
N VAL A 181 5.66 10.37 -9.30
CA VAL A 181 4.45 11.15 -9.06
C VAL A 181 4.19 11.35 -7.57
N GLY A 182 3.54 12.46 -7.23
CA GLY A 182 3.15 12.80 -5.87
C GLY A 182 4.32 12.81 -4.89
N TYR A 183 4.08 12.40 -3.67
CA TYR A 183 5.10 12.39 -2.60
C TYR A 183 6.33 11.54 -2.93
N GLU A 184 6.18 10.42 -3.62
CA GLU A 184 7.33 9.61 -4.04
C GLU A 184 8.21 10.34 -5.04
N GLY A 185 7.61 11.09 -5.97
CA GLY A 185 8.35 11.91 -6.93
C GLY A 185 9.24 12.95 -6.24
N GLU A 186 8.76 13.57 -5.16
CA GLU A 186 9.53 14.51 -4.34
C GLU A 186 10.72 13.85 -3.64
N MET A 187 10.60 12.57 -3.28
CA MET A 187 11.63 11.81 -2.58
C MET A 187 12.61 11.08 -3.49
N GLN A 188 12.30 10.95 -4.77
CA GLN A 188 13.00 10.08 -5.71
C GLN A 188 14.51 10.38 -5.80
N GLU A 189 14.87 11.64 -6.00
CA GLU A 189 16.28 12.06 -6.12
C GLU A 189 17.08 11.72 -4.85
N LYS A 190 16.49 11.97 -3.69
CA LYS A 190 17.12 11.67 -2.39
C LYS A 190 17.35 10.18 -2.20
N ILE A 191 16.39 9.35 -2.61
CA ILE A 191 16.48 7.89 -2.52
C ILE A 191 17.58 7.37 -3.43
N ILE A 192 17.65 7.85 -4.67
CA ILE A 192 18.67 7.46 -5.65
C ILE A 192 20.07 7.80 -5.12
N LYS A 193 20.32 9.04 -4.70
CA LYS A 193 21.61 9.48 -4.15
C LYS A 193 22.05 8.66 -2.94
N ARG A 194 21.12 8.35 -2.05
CA ARG A 194 21.42 7.50 -0.87
C ARG A 194 21.80 6.08 -1.27
N ARG A 195 21.13 5.53 -2.26
CA ARG A 195 21.42 4.18 -2.76
C ARG A 195 22.79 4.11 -3.46
N GLU A 196 23.13 5.11 -4.25
CA GLU A 196 24.45 5.23 -4.87
C GLU A 196 25.53 5.25 -3.80
N ALA A 197 25.43 6.12 -2.80
CA ALA A 197 26.38 6.19 -1.70
C ALA A 197 26.46 4.88 -0.86
N GLN A 198 25.36 4.15 -0.70
CA GLN A 198 25.38 2.84 -0.04
C GLN A 198 26.13 1.78 -0.86
N ASN A 199 26.03 1.83 -2.18
CA ASN A 199 26.75 0.91 -3.05
C ASN A 199 28.27 1.14 -3.09
N GLU A 200 28.71 2.39 -2.80
CA GLU A 200 30.14 2.73 -2.73
C GLU A 200 30.84 2.20 -1.47
N VAL A 201 30.08 1.89 -0.43
CA VAL A 201 30.59 1.33 0.87
C VAL A 201 30.32 -0.15 1.05
N ALA A 202 29.87 -0.82 -0.02
CA ALA A 202 29.53 -2.25 -0.05
C ALA A 202 30.77 -3.16 -0.17
#